data_25e2c3f77fdf2164960282cb75b7d58f
#
_entry.id   25e2c3f77fdf2164960282cb75b7d58f
#
_cell.length_a   1.000
_cell.length_b   1.000
_cell.length_c   1.000
_cell.angle_alpha   90.00
_cell.angle_beta   90.00
_cell.angle_gamma   90.00
#
_symmetry.space_group_name_H-M   'P 1'
#
loop_
_entity.id
_entity.type
_entity.pdbx_description
1 polymer ?
#
loop_
_entity_poly.entity_id
_entity_poly.type
_entity_poly.pdbx_seq_one_letter_code
_entity_poly.pdbx_strand_id
1 'polypeptide(L)'
;KIPLILLNARLTEKTFKRWKLVINFAKEIFKKFDLCIASNKESEEFLKILGVKNIKNYGNLKFSQNNKKINNKLDKAFLNKIKNKKIWCAASTHPGEELLCAKSHLEVKRKYNNVLTIIIPRHIERTQNINRELKSLNLNVAFYSELNGFNENTDILIIDSYGESLKFYDIAKCVFVGKSLNKNLIKDSGQNPIEPAKLGCKILHGPNVRNFTEIYEYLKKLGVTKEINNHNELSLSLVEELKEDKPKN
;
A
#
# COMPACT_ATOMS: atom_id res chain seq x y z
N LYS A 1 9.03 -18.36 37.26
CA LYS A 1 8.05 -17.53 36.54
C LYS A 1 8.54 -17.34 35.10
N ILE A 2 7.71 -17.68 34.13
CA ILE A 2 8.03 -17.45 32.71
C ILE A 2 7.77 -15.97 32.40
N PRO A 3 8.76 -15.20 31.88
CA PRO A 3 8.55 -13.81 31.52
C PRO A 3 7.56 -13.67 30.37
N LEU A 4 6.64 -12.71 30.49
CA LEU A 4 5.61 -12.43 29.48
C LEU A 4 5.98 -11.14 28.73
N ILE A 5 6.23 -11.26 27.42
CA ILE A 5 6.62 -10.13 26.57
C ILE A 5 5.55 -9.88 25.50
N LEU A 6 5.10 -8.64 25.40
CA LEU A 6 4.19 -8.18 24.33
C LEU A 6 4.99 -7.46 23.24
N LEU A 7 5.15 -8.12 22.09
CA LEU A 7 5.89 -7.58 20.96
C LEU A 7 4.97 -6.83 19.98
N ASN A 8 5.48 -5.72 19.44
CA ASN A 8 4.79 -4.90 18.43
C ASN A 8 3.38 -4.49 18.88
N ALA A 9 3.26 -4.14 20.15
CA ALA A 9 2.00 -3.78 20.78
C ALA A 9 1.40 -2.56 20.08
N ARG A 10 0.24 -2.76 19.44
CA ARG A 10 -0.53 -1.71 18.79
C ARG A 10 -1.91 -1.60 19.42
N LEU A 11 -2.20 -0.42 19.96
CA LEU A 11 -3.51 -0.05 20.45
C LEU A 11 -4.04 1.11 19.62
N THR A 12 -5.22 0.94 19.05
CA THR A 12 -5.96 2.04 18.43
C THR A 12 -6.76 2.78 19.49
N GLU A 13 -7.05 4.06 19.27
CA GLU A 13 -7.92 4.86 20.14
C GLU A 13 -9.24 4.15 20.49
N LYS A 14 -9.86 3.48 19.48
CA LYS A 14 -11.08 2.70 19.65
C LYS A 14 -10.90 1.54 20.65
N THR A 15 -9.80 0.80 20.51
CA THR A 15 -9.46 -0.32 21.41
C THR A 15 -9.12 0.20 22.79
N PHE A 16 -8.36 1.28 22.89
CA PHE A 16 -8.03 1.92 24.15
C PHE A 16 -9.29 2.40 24.90
N LYS A 17 -10.23 3.08 24.22
CA LYS A 17 -11.50 3.49 24.82
C LYS A 17 -12.30 2.32 25.39
N ARG A 18 -12.31 1.17 24.75
CA ARG A 18 -12.95 -0.06 25.26
C ARG A 18 -12.25 -0.56 26.54
N TRP A 19 -10.91 -0.62 26.56
CA TRP A 19 -10.17 -0.99 27.75
C TRP A 19 -10.39 0.00 28.89
N LYS A 20 -10.56 1.27 28.60
CA LYS A 20 -10.82 2.31 29.58
C LYS A 20 -12.15 2.12 30.34
N LEU A 21 -13.16 1.50 29.71
CA LEU A 21 -14.43 1.17 30.36
C LEU A 21 -14.26 0.16 31.52
N VAL A 22 -13.23 -0.66 31.47
CA VAL A 22 -12.90 -1.70 32.45
C VAL A 22 -11.47 -1.51 32.98
N ILE A 23 -11.11 -0.28 33.30
CA ILE A 23 -9.72 0.13 33.55
C ILE A 23 -9.02 -0.65 34.66
N ASN A 24 -9.70 -1.00 35.74
CA ASN A 24 -9.12 -1.76 36.84
C ASN A 24 -8.74 -3.17 36.38
N PHE A 25 -9.63 -3.85 35.69
CA PHE A 25 -9.37 -5.17 35.11
C PHE A 25 -8.26 -5.10 34.03
N ALA A 26 -8.30 -4.08 33.19
CA ALA A 26 -7.23 -3.85 32.21
C ALA A 26 -5.87 -3.72 32.88
N LYS A 27 -5.76 -2.91 33.95
CA LYS A 27 -4.52 -2.74 34.70
C LYS A 27 -4.01 -4.05 35.32
N GLU A 28 -4.90 -4.91 35.81
CA GLU A 28 -4.51 -6.22 36.34
C GLU A 28 -3.92 -7.13 35.25
N ILE A 29 -4.47 -7.08 34.04
CA ILE A 29 -3.96 -7.88 32.90
C ILE A 29 -2.62 -7.30 32.43
N PHE A 30 -2.59 -5.99 32.13
CA PHE A 30 -1.41 -5.36 31.52
C PHE A 30 -0.21 -5.30 32.45
N LYS A 31 -0.39 -5.27 33.77
CA LYS A 31 0.69 -5.41 34.77
C LYS A 31 1.41 -6.77 34.76
N LYS A 32 0.79 -7.81 34.15
CA LYS A 32 1.40 -9.14 34.04
C LYS A 32 2.50 -9.20 32.98
N PHE A 33 2.56 -8.26 32.05
CA PHE A 33 3.63 -8.20 31.08
C PHE A 33 4.92 -7.64 31.71
N ASP A 34 5.99 -8.42 31.62
CA ASP A 34 7.31 -8.04 32.11
C ASP A 34 7.97 -6.99 31.19
N LEU A 35 7.64 -7.02 29.90
CA LEU A 35 8.07 -6.06 28.88
C LEU A 35 7.02 -5.89 27.80
N CYS A 36 6.73 -4.64 27.40
CA CYS A 36 5.95 -4.32 26.21
C CYS A 36 6.80 -3.52 25.22
N ILE A 37 6.86 -3.96 23.96
CA ILE A 37 7.46 -3.21 22.86
C ILE A 37 6.34 -2.59 22.04
N ALA A 38 6.13 -1.29 22.23
CA ALA A 38 5.11 -0.52 21.53
C ALA A 38 5.49 -0.34 20.05
N SER A 39 4.49 -0.35 19.17
CA SER A 39 4.69 -0.15 17.73
C SER A 39 4.77 1.31 17.32
N ASN A 40 4.29 2.22 18.16
CA ASN A 40 4.29 3.67 17.96
C ASN A 40 4.10 4.42 19.29
N LYS A 41 4.26 5.75 19.27
CA LYS A 41 4.13 6.60 20.46
C LYS A 41 2.73 6.58 21.07
N GLU A 42 1.69 6.61 20.24
CA GLU A 42 0.29 6.57 20.71
C GLU A 42 0.01 5.28 21.51
N SER A 43 0.45 4.13 20.99
CA SER A 43 0.33 2.84 21.69
C SER A 43 1.14 2.80 22.97
N GLU A 44 2.32 3.43 23.01
CA GLU A 44 3.14 3.55 24.21
C GLU A 44 2.39 4.31 25.31
N GLU A 45 1.78 5.45 24.98
CA GLU A 45 0.98 6.25 25.91
C GLU A 45 -0.22 5.46 26.46
N PHE A 46 -0.95 4.77 25.58
CA PHE A 46 -2.07 3.95 25.98
C PHE A 46 -1.66 2.80 26.91
N LEU A 47 -0.56 2.13 26.63
CA LEU A 47 -0.01 1.07 27.48
C LEU A 47 0.42 1.58 28.85
N LYS A 48 0.98 2.78 28.95
CA LYS A 48 1.31 3.44 30.23
C LYS A 48 0.04 3.64 31.07
N ILE A 49 -1.03 4.16 30.47
CA ILE A 49 -2.32 4.38 31.16
C ILE A 49 -2.94 3.05 31.61
N LEU A 50 -2.79 1.98 30.80
CA LEU A 50 -3.26 0.64 31.12
C LEU A 50 -2.38 -0.10 32.17
N GLY A 51 -1.32 0.55 32.68
CA GLY A 51 -0.55 0.08 33.84
C GLY A 51 0.66 -0.79 33.50
N VAL A 52 1.12 -0.82 32.26
CA VAL A 52 2.40 -1.45 31.89
C VAL A 52 3.55 -0.66 32.49
N LYS A 53 4.45 -1.34 33.19
CA LYS A 53 5.59 -0.71 33.88
C LYS A 53 6.82 -0.56 33.00
N ASN A 54 7.11 -1.58 32.19
CA ASN A 54 8.32 -1.61 31.35
C ASN A 54 7.91 -1.56 29.89
N ILE A 55 8.06 -0.39 29.27
CA ILE A 55 7.69 -0.16 27.88
C ILE A 55 8.91 0.34 27.11
N LYS A 56 9.15 -0.25 25.95
CA LYS A 56 10.14 0.20 24.98
C LYS A 56 9.45 0.54 23.68
N ASN A 57 9.93 1.55 22.98
CA ASN A 57 9.46 1.91 21.65
C ASN A 57 10.65 1.88 20.68
N TYR A 58 10.72 0.81 19.90
CA TYR A 58 11.72 0.64 18.84
C TYR A 58 11.11 0.81 17.45
N GLY A 59 9.90 1.39 17.39
CA GLY A 59 9.12 1.48 16.16
C GLY A 59 8.40 0.16 15.81
N ASN A 60 7.77 0.16 14.64
CA ASN A 60 7.00 -0.99 14.19
C ASN A 60 7.93 -2.06 13.61
N LEU A 61 7.90 -3.29 14.16
CA LEU A 61 8.71 -4.43 13.71
C LEU A 61 8.49 -4.78 12.22
N LYS A 62 7.39 -4.34 11.62
CA LYS A 62 7.18 -4.49 10.15
C LYS A 62 8.25 -3.78 9.32
N PHE A 63 8.93 -2.76 9.89
CA PHE A 63 10.06 -2.09 9.23
C PHE A 63 11.33 -2.93 9.17
N SER A 64 11.53 -3.80 10.17
CA SER A 64 12.74 -4.62 10.29
C SER A 64 12.68 -5.92 9.46
N GLN A 65 11.54 -6.23 8.84
CA GLN A 65 11.49 -7.38 7.93
C GLN A 65 12.51 -7.16 6.82
N ASN A 66 13.56 -7.98 6.83
CA ASN A 66 14.49 -8.09 5.72
C ASN A 66 13.72 -8.31 4.42
N ASN A 67 14.19 -7.69 3.34
CA ASN A 67 13.61 -7.88 2.02
C ASN A 67 13.34 -9.36 1.82
N LYS A 68 12.06 -9.76 1.83
CA LYS A 68 11.69 -11.07 1.33
C LYS A 68 12.34 -11.14 -0.04
N LYS A 69 13.33 -12.02 -0.22
CA LYS A 69 13.86 -12.30 -1.56
C LYS A 69 12.62 -12.55 -2.40
N ILE A 70 12.51 -11.88 -3.52
CA ILE A 70 11.45 -12.14 -4.50
C ILE A 70 11.76 -13.56 -5.01
N ASN A 71 11.24 -14.56 -4.30
CA ASN A 71 11.59 -15.97 -4.54
C ASN A 71 11.01 -16.46 -5.88
N ASN A 72 10.01 -15.77 -6.42
CA ASN A 72 9.41 -16.05 -7.73
C ASN A 72 9.50 -14.79 -8.60
N LYS A 73 10.42 -14.78 -9.53
CA LYS A 73 10.50 -13.74 -10.56
C LYS A 73 9.34 -13.87 -11.54
N LEU A 74 8.96 -12.76 -12.18
CA LEU A 74 8.03 -12.78 -13.29
C LEU A 74 8.61 -13.65 -14.43
N ASP A 75 7.73 -14.33 -15.14
CA ASP A 75 8.12 -15.15 -16.29
C ASP A 75 8.84 -14.31 -17.34
N LYS A 76 9.89 -14.89 -17.96
CA LYS A 76 10.69 -14.22 -19.00
C LYS A 76 9.86 -13.83 -20.21
N ALA A 77 8.88 -14.66 -20.61
CA ALA A 77 8.00 -14.36 -21.72
C ALA A 77 7.11 -13.13 -21.42
N PHE A 78 6.59 -13.03 -20.19
CA PHE A 78 5.85 -11.86 -19.74
C PHE A 78 6.75 -10.61 -19.71
N LEU A 79 7.95 -10.71 -19.13
CA LEU A 79 8.92 -9.59 -19.09
C LEU A 79 9.25 -9.07 -20.49
N ASN A 80 9.39 -9.94 -21.47
CA ASN A 80 9.62 -9.54 -22.87
C ASN A 80 8.45 -8.75 -23.44
N LYS A 81 7.19 -9.13 -23.13
CA LYS A 81 5.99 -8.43 -23.58
C LYS A 81 5.88 -7.01 -23.00
N ILE A 82 6.41 -6.76 -21.81
CA ILE A 82 6.32 -5.46 -21.11
C ILE A 82 7.60 -4.61 -21.20
N LYS A 83 8.65 -5.10 -21.87
CA LYS A 83 9.99 -4.48 -21.90
C LYS A 83 9.98 -3.00 -22.27
N ASN A 84 9.10 -2.61 -23.19
CA ASN A 84 9.00 -1.24 -23.70
C ASN A 84 7.85 -0.45 -23.06
N LYS A 85 7.21 -0.99 -22.01
CA LYS A 85 6.11 -0.33 -21.32
C LYS A 85 6.60 0.56 -20.20
N LYS A 86 5.95 1.71 -20.03
CA LYS A 86 6.09 2.56 -18.86
C LYS A 86 5.12 2.07 -17.79
N ILE A 87 5.66 1.47 -16.72
CA ILE A 87 4.88 0.69 -15.76
C ILE A 87 4.73 1.45 -14.45
N TRP A 88 3.50 1.52 -13.98
CA TRP A 88 3.17 1.93 -12.62
C TRP A 88 2.11 1.00 -12.02
N CYS A 89 2.02 0.93 -10.69
CA CYS A 89 1.08 0.09 -9.98
C CYS A 89 0.08 0.93 -9.17
N ALA A 90 -1.17 0.45 -9.10
CA ALA A 90 -2.17 0.86 -8.13
C ALA A 90 -2.40 -0.31 -7.17
N ALA A 91 -1.86 -0.22 -5.95
CA ALA A 91 -1.76 -1.33 -5.02
C ALA A 91 -2.73 -1.22 -3.84
N SER A 92 -3.30 -2.35 -3.43
CA SER A 92 -4.27 -2.45 -2.33
C SER A 92 -5.46 -1.50 -2.51
N THR A 93 -5.95 -1.39 -3.72
CA THR A 93 -7.05 -0.48 -4.08
C THR A 93 -8.38 -0.93 -3.46
N HIS A 94 -9.24 0.05 -3.20
CA HIS A 94 -10.58 -0.09 -2.64
C HIS A 94 -11.63 0.51 -3.59
N PRO A 95 -12.92 0.23 -3.39
CA PRO A 95 -13.98 0.72 -4.27
C PRO A 95 -13.86 2.20 -4.62
N GLY A 96 -13.88 2.52 -5.92
CA GLY A 96 -13.76 3.86 -6.47
C GLY A 96 -12.33 4.31 -6.78
N GLU A 97 -11.31 3.72 -6.14
CA GLU A 97 -9.91 4.06 -6.43
C GLU A 97 -9.45 3.48 -7.77
N GLU A 98 -9.97 2.31 -8.16
CA GLU A 98 -9.66 1.69 -9.46
C GLU A 98 -10.15 2.57 -10.62
N LEU A 99 -11.34 3.13 -10.51
CA LEU A 99 -11.89 4.06 -11.51
C LEU A 99 -11.06 5.35 -11.59
N LEU A 100 -10.61 5.87 -10.45
CA LEU A 100 -9.72 7.03 -10.39
C LEU A 100 -8.39 6.72 -11.09
N CYS A 101 -7.79 5.56 -10.83
CA CYS A 101 -6.56 5.10 -11.47
C CYS A 101 -6.74 4.94 -12.99
N ALA A 102 -7.89 4.42 -13.43
CA ALA A 102 -8.21 4.28 -14.85
C ALA A 102 -8.33 5.63 -15.58
N LYS A 103 -8.99 6.60 -14.96
CA LYS A 103 -9.04 7.98 -15.49
C LYS A 103 -7.64 8.58 -15.58
N SER A 104 -6.80 8.37 -14.56
CA SER A 104 -5.41 8.82 -14.60
C SER A 104 -4.60 8.12 -15.70
N HIS A 105 -4.84 6.82 -15.93
CA HIS A 105 -4.23 6.10 -17.03
C HIS A 105 -4.56 6.73 -18.39
N LEU A 106 -5.82 7.07 -18.64
CA LEU A 106 -6.25 7.70 -19.89
C LEU A 106 -5.53 9.04 -20.12
N GLU A 107 -5.36 9.86 -19.09
CA GLU A 107 -4.62 11.12 -19.19
C GLU A 107 -3.13 10.87 -19.46
N VAL A 108 -2.51 9.91 -18.75
CA VAL A 108 -1.10 9.54 -18.97
C VAL A 108 -0.87 8.97 -20.36
N LYS A 109 -1.82 8.16 -20.88
CA LYS A 109 -1.77 7.54 -22.22
C LYS A 109 -1.71 8.57 -23.33
N ARG A 110 -2.30 9.77 -23.16
CA ARG A 110 -2.18 10.86 -24.13
C ARG A 110 -0.74 11.31 -24.35
N LYS A 111 0.12 11.13 -23.34
CA LYS A 111 1.54 11.52 -23.42
C LYS A 111 2.46 10.32 -23.67
N TYR A 112 2.13 9.17 -23.10
CA TYR A 112 2.91 7.94 -23.19
C TYR A 112 1.99 6.81 -23.68
N ASN A 113 1.96 6.58 -25.00
CA ASN A 113 1.11 5.56 -25.64
C ASN A 113 1.44 4.13 -25.18
N ASN A 114 2.65 3.92 -24.63
CA ASN A 114 3.15 2.64 -24.15
C ASN A 114 3.00 2.47 -22.62
N VAL A 115 2.14 3.26 -21.95
CA VAL A 115 1.90 3.10 -20.51
C VAL A 115 1.12 1.82 -20.22
N LEU A 116 1.49 1.15 -19.12
CA LEU A 116 0.77 0.01 -18.56
C LEU A 116 0.46 0.30 -17.09
N THR A 117 -0.81 0.19 -16.73
CA THR A 117 -1.24 0.25 -15.33
C THR A 117 -1.46 -1.14 -14.79
N ILE A 118 -0.85 -1.45 -13.64
CA ILE A 118 -1.05 -2.71 -12.93
C ILE A 118 -1.93 -2.44 -11.72
N ILE A 119 -3.13 -3.00 -11.68
CA ILE A 119 -4.05 -2.87 -10.54
C ILE A 119 -3.96 -4.11 -9.67
N ILE A 120 -3.61 -3.92 -8.41
CA ILE A 120 -3.53 -4.96 -7.38
C ILE A 120 -4.60 -4.66 -6.32
N PRO A 121 -5.83 -5.15 -6.48
CA PRO A 121 -6.91 -4.84 -5.56
C PRO A 121 -6.66 -5.49 -4.19
N ARG A 122 -7.13 -4.84 -3.13
CA ARG A 122 -7.06 -5.41 -1.77
C ARG A 122 -7.85 -6.71 -1.64
N HIS A 123 -8.95 -6.81 -2.38
CA HIS A 123 -9.90 -7.92 -2.36
C HIS A 123 -10.06 -8.46 -3.77
N ILE A 124 -9.48 -9.65 -4.05
CA ILE A 124 -9.46 -10.25 -5.39
C ILE A 124 -10.85 -10.68 -5.87
N GLU A 125 -11.79 -10.95 -4.98
CA GLU A 125 -13.18 -11.25 -5.32
C GLU A 125 -13.89 -10.11 -6.07
N ARG A 126 -13.32 -8.89 -6.06
CA ARG A 126 -13.85 -7.73 -6.78
C ARG A 126 -13.35 -7.61 -8.21
N THR A 127 -12.38 -8.42 -8.63
CA THR A 127 -11.69 -8.25 -9.92
C THR A 127 -12.63 -8.26 -11.11
N GLN A 128 -13.68 -9.08 -11.11
CA GLN A 128 -14.68 -9.12 -12.19
C GLN A 128 -15.51 -7.83 -12.26
N ASN A 129 -15.85 -7.23 -11.12
CA ASN A 129 -16.56 -5.96 -11.07
C ASN A 129 -15.66 -4.83 -11.57
N ILE A 130 -14.39 -4.80 -11.12
CA ILE A 130 -13.38 -3.86 -11.58
C ILE A 130 -13.23 -3.94 -13.11
N ASN A 131 -13.08 -5.15 -13.65
CA ASN A 131 -12.98 -5.34 -15.11
C ASN A 131 -14.16 -4.75 -15.87
N ARG A 132 -15.40 -4.97 -15.38
CA ARG A 132 -16.61 -4.39 -16.03
C ARG A 132 -16.61 -2.86 -16.00
N GLU A 133 -16.23 -2.27 -14.87
CA GLU A 133 -16.11 -0.80 -14.73
C GLU A 133 -15.04 -0.24 -15.68
N LEU A 134 -13.88 -0.88 -15.77
CA LEU A 134 -12.78 -0.43 -16.61
C LEU A 134 -13.09 -0.57 -18.10
N LYS A 135 -13.74 -1.65 -18.50
CA LYS A 135 -14.18 -1.85 -19.89
C LYS A 135 -15.22 -0.81 -20.34
N SER A 136 -16.04 -0.28 -19.43
CA SER A 136 -16.98 0.81 -19.77
C SER A 136 -16.28 2.11 -20.17
N LEU A 137 -14.98 2.25 -19.85
CA LEU A 137 -14.11 3.35 -20.28
C LEU A 137 -13.36 3.06 -21.59
N ASN A 138 -13.70 1.99 -22.32
CA ASN A 138 -13.02 1.51 -23.53
C ASN A 138 -11.53 1.17 -23.30
N LEU A 139 -11.18 0.68 -22.10
CA LEU A 139 -9.84 0.22 -21.77
C LEU A 139 -9.67 -1.26 -22.08
N ASN A 140 -8.52 -1.64 -22.64
CA ASN A 140 -8.12 -3.02 -22.85
C ASN A 140 -7.58 -3.60 -21.55
N VAL A 141 -8.36 -4.48 -20.93
CA VAL A 141 -8.06 -5.06 -19.61
C VAL A 141 -7.71 -6.54 -19.75
N ALA A 142 -6.62 -6.96 -19.11
CA ALA A 142 -6.24 -8.36 -19.00
C ALA A 142 -6.13 -8.78 -17.52
N PHE A 143 -6.25 -10.08 -17.25
CA PHE A 143 -5.98 -10.67 -15.93
C PHE A 143 -4.63 -11.34 -15.91
N TYR A 144 -3.97 -11.29 -14.75
CA TYR A 144 -2.67 -11.93 -14.59
C TYR A 144 -2.74 -13.46 -14.62
N SER A 145 -3.83 -14.06 -14.13
CA SER A 145 -4.07 -15.51 -14.24
C SER A 145 -4.28 -15.97 -15.68
N GLU A 146 -4.68 -15.07 -16.58
CA GLU A 146 -5.03 -15.38 -17.98
C GLU A 146 -4.13 -14.58 -18.95
N LEU A 147 -2.80 -14.75 -18.84
CA LEU A 147 -1.81 -14.01 -19.65
C LEU A 147 -1.93 -14.22 -21.16
N ASN A 148 -2.72 -15.20 -21.62
CA ASN A 148 -3.03 -15.35 -23.04
C ASN A 148 -3.83 -14.14 -23.61
N GLY A 149 -4.61 -13.47 -22.75
CA GLY A 149 -5.31 -12.22 -23.10
C GLY A 149 -4.43 -10.98 -23.06
N PHE A 150 -3.21 -11.07 -22.52
CA PHE A 150 -2.29 -9.94 -22.44
C PHE A 150 -1.52 -9.75 -23.75
N ASN A 151 -1.62 -8.57 -24.34
CA ASN A 151 -0.94 -8.20 -25.59
C ASN A 151 -0.39 -6.75 -25.50
N GLU A 152 0.22 -6.29 -26.58
CA GLU A 152 0.81 -4.94 -26.67
C GLU A 152 -0.20 -3.80 -26.47
N ASN A 153 -1.47 -4.01 -26.80
CA ASN A 153 -2.54 -3.03 -26.66
C ASN A 153 -3.19 -3.05 -25.27
N THR A 154 -2.74 -3.92 -24.36
CA THR A 154 -3.26 -3.97 -23.00
C THR A 154 -2.93 -2.66 -22.26
N ASP A 155 -3.98 -2.01 -21.76
CA ASP A 155 -3.92 -0.79 -20.98
C ASP A 155 -3.76 -1.07 -19.49
N ILE A 156 -4.54 -2.03 -18.99
CA ILE A 156 -4.59 -2.37 -17.57
C ILE A 156 -4.44 -3.87 -17.38
N LEU A 157 -3.54 -4.25 -16.48
CA LEU A 157 -3.38 -5.60 -15.98
C LEU A 157 -3.93 -5.69 -14.56
N ILE A 158 -4.95 -6.52 -14.35
CA ILE A 158 -5.50 -6.79 -13.01
C ILE A 158 -4.81 -8.00 -12.43
N ILE A 159 -4.29 -7.86 -11.20
CA ILE A 159 -3.72 -8.97 -10.44
C ILE A 159 -4.83 -9.62 -9.62
N ASP A 160 -5.19 -10.82 -10.00
CA ASP A 160 -6.30 -11.61 -9.46
C ASP A 160 -5.84 -12.77 -8.59
N SER A 161 -4.62 -12.68 -8.07
CA SER A 161 -4.02 -13.66 -7.15
C SER A 161 -3.32 -12.97 -5.98
N TYR A 162 -3.29 -13.64 -4.82
CA TYR A 162 -2.60 -13.13 -3.64
C TYR A 162 -1.08 -13.40 -3.67
N GLY A 163 -0.32 -12.52 -3.01
CA GLY A 163 1.13 -12.73 -2.80
C GLY A 163 2.03 -12.25 -3.93
N GLU A 164 1.46 -11.71 -5.00
CA GLU A 164 2.17 -11.33 -6.22
C GLU A 164 2.74 -9.90 -6.21
N SER A 165 2.32 -9.05 -5.27
CA SER A 165 2.58 -7.61 -5.27
C SER A 165 4.07 -7.24 -5.42
N LEU A 166 4.97 -7.94 -4.74
CA LEU A 166 6.41 -7.65 -4.76
C LEU A 166 7.01 -7.76 -6.16
N LYS A 167 6.55 -8.72 -6.98
CA LYS A 167 7.03 -8.90 -8.36
C LYS A 167 6.73 -7.67 -9.22
N PHE A 168 5.56 -7.07 -8.99
CA PHE A 168 5.10 -5.90 -9.76
C PHE A 168 5.71 -4.60 -9.24
N TYR A 169 5.96 -4.49 -7.94
CA TYR A 169 6.71 -3.35 -7.40
C TYR A 169 8.16 -3.32 -7.93
N ASP A 170 8.76 -4.49 -8.15
CA ASP A 170 10.12 -4.58 -8.69
C ASP A 170 10.26 -3.96 -10.08
N ILE A 171 9.22 -4.06 -10.92
CA ILE A 171 9.22 -3.53 -12.28
C ILE A 171 8.58 -2.14 -12.42
N ALA A 172 7.84 -1.66 -11.42
CA ALA A 172 7.15 -0.38 -11.46
C ALA A 172 8.06 0.78 -11.02
N LYS A 173 7.98 1.94 -11.68
CA LYS A 173 8.66 3.17 -11.24
C LYS A 173 7.97 3.82 -10.05
N CYS A 174 6.65 3.78 -10.02
CA CYS A 174 5.85 4.36 -8.95
C CYS A 174 4.64 3.49 -8.61
N VAL A 175 4.15 3.65 -7.38
CA VAL A 175 3.02 2.90 -6.84
C VAL A 175 2.05 3.85 -6.16
N PHE A 176 0.80 3.88 -6.63
CA PHE A 176 -0.30 4.45 -5.86
C PHE A 176 -0.74 3.44 -4.80
N VAL A 177 -0.70 3.85 -3.53
CA VAL A 177 -1.11 3.00 -2.40
C VAL A 177 -2.53 3.35 -1.99
N GLY A 178 -3.44 2.42 -2.21
CA GLY A 178 -4.87 2.57 -2.01
C GLY A 178 -5.31 2.63 -0.55
N LYS A 179 -6.65 2.67 -0.34
CA LYS A 179 -7.32 2.97 0.94
C LYS A 179 -6.93 4.34 1.48
N SER A 180 -6.57 5.25 0.61
CA SER A 180 -6.03 6.55 0.96
C SER A 180 -6.85 7.73 0.43
N LEU A 181 -7.69 7.51 -0.58
CA LEU A 181 -8.58 8.54 -1.16
C LEU A 181 -10.05 8.39 -0.74
N ASN A 182 -10.46 7.22 -0.29
CA ASN A 182 -11.87 6.97 0.04
C ASN A 182 -12.27 7.69 1.33
N LYS A 183 -13.13 8.71 1.19
CA LYS A 183 -13.64 9.52 2.31
C LYS A 183 -14.45 8.71 3.34
N ASN A 184 -15.07 7.60 2.94
CA ASN A 184 -15.85 6.74 3.83
C ASN A 184 -14.98 5.83 4.72
N LEU A 185 -13.69 5.72 4.44
CA LEU A 185 -12.76 4.84 5.14
C LEU A 185 -11.73 5.59 6.01
N ILE A 186 -11.98 6.85 6.35
CA ILE A 186 -11.03 7.72 7.06
C ILE A 186 -10.53 7.10 8.38
N LYS A 187 -11.40 6.46 9.16
CA LYS A 187 -11.03 5.89 10.48
C LYS A 187 -10.01 4.75 10.41
N ASP A 188 -10.05 3.96 9.35
CA ASP A 188 -9.16 2.80 9.13
C ASP A 188 -8.37 2.95 7.83
N SER A 189 -8.02 4.18 7.45
CA SER A 189 -7.42 4.52 6.17
C SER A 189 -5.93 4.21 6.08
N GLY A 190 -5.46 4.10 4.84
CA GLY A 190 -4.07 3.85 4.50
C GLY A 190 -3.69 2.38 4.51
N GLN A 191 -2.81 2.04 3.58
CA GLN A 191 -2.14 0.74 3.46
C GLN A 191 -0.63 0.91 3.63
N ASN A 192 0.08 -0.18 3.82
CA ASN A 192 1.50 -0.18 4.12
C ASN A 192 2.35 0.21 2.88
N PRO A 193 3.08 1.34 2.89
CA PRO A 193 3.92 1.75 1.76
C PRO A 193 5.34 1.19 1.80
N ILE A 194 5.71 0.40 2.81
CA ILE A 194 7.10 0.00 3.06
C ILE A 194 7.63 -0.90 1.96
N GLU A 195 6.85 -1.89 1.52
CA GLU A 195 7.32 -2.86 0.51
C GLU A 195 7.65 -2.19 -0.82
N PRO A 196 6.77 -1.38 -1.43
CA PRO A 196 7.13 -0.68 -2.67
C PRO A 196 8.22 0.37 -2.45
N ALA A 197 8.28 1.06 -1.29
CA ALA A 197 9.36 2.00 -0.99
C ALA A 197 10.73 1.32 -0.92
N LYS A 198 10.82 0.15 -0.27
CA LYS A 198 12.06 -0.66 -0.22
C LYS A 198 12.52 -1.16 -1.58
N LEU A 199 11.62 -1.31 -2.54
CA LEU A 199 11.92 -1.66 -3.93
C LEU A 199 12.17 -0.43 -4.82
N GLY A 200 12.37 0.74 -4.20
CA GLY A 200 12.74 1.99 -4.89
C GLY A 200 11.59 2.63 -5.67
N CYS A 201 10.33 2.30 -5.40
CA CYS A 201 9.21 2.95 -6.04
C CYS A 201 8.90 4.30 -5.41
N LYS A 202 8.59 5.30 -6.23
CA LYS A 202 7.91 6.51 -5.75
C LYS A 202 6.51 6.15 -5.27
N ILE A 203 6.13 6.62 -4.10
CA ILE A 203 4.84 6.33 -3.49
C ILE A 203 3.89 7.50 -3.71
N LEU A 204 2.75 7.23 -4.35
CA LEU A 204 1.64 8.17 -4.49
C LEU A 204 0.50 7.71 -3.58
N HIS A 205 -0.13 8.62 -2.86
CA HIS A 205 -1.17 8.27 -1.91
C HIS A 205 -2.15 9.43 -1.71
N GLY A 206 -3.38 9.12 -1.29
CA GLY A 206 -4.34 10.13 -0.86
C GLY A 206 -4.04 10.66 0.56
N PRO A 207 -4.80 11.66 1.04
CA PRO A 207 -4.58 12.28 2.35
C PRO A 207 -4.89 11.35 3.53
N ASN A 208 -5.65 10.28 3.30
CA ASN A 208 -6.12 9.41 4.36
C ASN A 208 -5.16 8.24 4.58
N VAL A 209 -4.19 8.40 5.48
CA VAL A 209 -3.14 7.39 5.77
C VAL A 209 -3.01 7.07 7.26
N ARG A 210 -4.08 7.24 8.02
CA ARG A 210 -4.11 7.21 9.50
C ARG A 210 -3.44 5.98 10.12
N ASN A 211 -3.57 4.81 9.50
CA ASN A 211 -2.95 3.58 10.01
C ASN A 211 -1.42 3.55 9.89
N PHE A 212 -0.84 4.46 9.10
CA PHE A 212 0.58 4.49 8.76
C PHE A 212 1.16 5.90 8.76
N THR A 213 0.52 6.86 9.46
CA THR A 213 0.91 8.29 9.46
C THR A 213 2.40 8.49 9.67
N GLU A 214 2.98 7.92 10.73
CA GLU A 214 4.42 8.06 11.04
C GLU A 214 5.32 7.58 9.89
N ILE A 215 4.88 6.53 9.18
CA ILE A 215 5.61 5.96 8.03
C ILE A 215 5.57 6.90 6.85
N TYR A 216 4.38 7.40 6.52
CA TYR A 216 4.24 8.34 5.42
C TYR A 216 4.97 9.65 5.69
N GLU A 217 4.96 10.16 6.93
CA GLU A 217 5.74 11.33 7.34
C GLU A 217 7.26 11.10 7.19
N TYR A 218 7.73 9.93 7.60
CA TYR A 218 9.13 9.56 7.43
C TYR A 218 9.53 9.48 5.94
N LEU A 219 8.75 8.76 5.12
CA LEU A 219 8.99 8.64 3.69
C LEU A 219 8.86 9.99 2.95
N LYS A 220 7.99 10.89 3.44
CA LYS A 220 7.85 12.25 2.92
C LYS A 220 9.14 13.07 3.14
N LYS A 221 9.75 12.96 4.34
CA LYS A 221 11.04 13.63 4.64
C LYS A 221 12.17 13.13 3.74
N LEU A 222 12.11 11.87 3.30
CA LEU A 222 13.06 11.27 2.35
C LEU A 222 12.73 11.61 0.88
N GLY A 223 11.66 12.36 0.62
CA GLY A 223 11.23 12.66 -0.75
C GLY A 223 10.61 11.47 -1.51
N VAL A 224 10.34 10.33 -0.84
CA VAL A 224 9.85 9.10 -1.46
C VAL A 224 8.35 9.12 -1.71
N THR A 225 7.57 9.88 -0.92
CA THR A 225 6.11 9.95 -1.07
C THR A 225 5.63 11.28 -1.62
N LYS A 226 4.47 11.25 -2.30
CA LYS A 226 3.72 12.43 -2.72
C LYS A 226 2.24 12.20 -2.49
N GLU A 227 1.59 13.14 -1.80
CA GLU A 227 0.15 13.16 -1.60
C GLU A 227 -0.56 13.67 -2.86
N ILE A 228 -1.69 13.05 -3.20
CA ILE A 228 -2.56 13.42 -4.32
C ILE A 228 -4.03 13.38 -3.85
N ASN A 229 -4.87 14.24 -4.40
CA ASN A 229 -6.26 14.38 -3.98
C ASN A 229 -7.28 13.91 -5.02
N ASN A 230 -6.87 13.78 -6.28
CA ASN A 230 -7.75 13.45 -7.40
C ASN A 230 -6.95 12.82 -8.57
N HIS A 231 -7.68 12.40 -9.60
CA HIS A 231 -7.07 11.75 -10.77
C HIS A 231 -6.16 12.69 -11.58
N ASN A 232 -6.44 14.00 -11.60
CA ASN A 232 -5.59 14.95 -12.33
C ASN A 232 -4.22 15.10 -11.65
N GLU A 233 -4.19 15.22 -10.32
CA GLU A 233 -2.93 15.26 -9.56
C GLU A 233 -2.16 13.95 -9.66
N LEU A 234 -2.88 12.81 -9.66
CA LEU A 234 -2.27 11.51 -9.89
C LEU A 234 -1.65 11.44 -11.29
N SER A 235 -2.38 11.82 -12.34
CA SER A 235 -1.87 11.77 -13.71
C SER A 235 -0.66 12.68 -13.94
N LEU A 236 -0.67 13.90 -13.40
CA LEU A 236 0.49 14.81 -13.45
C LEU A 236 1.71 14.20 -12.76
N SER A 237 1.51 13.60 -11.59
CA SER A 237 2.59 12.93 -10.86
C SER A 237 3.13 11.72 -11.62
N LEU A 238 2.25 10.90 -12.22
CA LEU A 238 2.65 9.76 -13.04
C LEU A 238 3.44 10.20 -14.28
N VAL A 239 2.99 11.25 -14.95
CA VAL A 239 3.72 11.81 -16.11
C VAL A 239 5.13 12.22 -15.73
N GLU A 240 5.32 12.82 -14.55
CA GLU A 240 6.63 13.21 -14.05
C GLU A 240 7.50 12.00 -13.71
N GLU A 241 6.95 11.02 -12.98
CA GLU A 241 7.69 9.85 -12.52
C GLU A 241 8.03 8.86 -13.65
N LEU A 242 7.26 8.85 -14.73
CA LEU A 242 7.47 7.95 -15.88
C LEU A 242 8.39 8.51 -16.97
N LYS A 243 9.04 9.67 -16.75
CA LYS A 243 10.09 10.16 -17.65
C LYS A 243 11.23 9.15 -17.77
N GLU A 244 11.87 9.09 -18.94
CA GLU A 244 12.91 8.09 -19.24
C GLU A 244 14.19 8.32 -18.44
N ASP A 245 14.58 9.56 -18.32
CA ASP A 245 15.77 10.06 -17.62
C ASP A 245 15.66 9.96 -16.09
N LYS A 246 14.47 9.68 -15.56
CA LYS A 246 14.27 9.56 -14.13
C LYS A 246 14.55 8.15 -13.64
N PRO A 247 15.60 7.92 -12.84
CA PRO A 247 15.90 6.61 -12.29
C PRO A 247 14.80 6.16 -11.32
N LYS A 248 14.79 4.88 -11.01
CA LYS A 248 14.01 4.35 -9.89
C LYS A 248 14.67 4.81 -8.57
N ASN A 249 13.86 5.27 -7.61
CA ASN A 249 14.37 5.82 -6.32
C ASN A 249 15.13 4.79 -5.49
#